data_61a60eeb284f247f6f1996ce7a70cd9d
#
_entry.id   61a60eeb284f247f6f1996ce7a70cd9d
#
_cell.length_a   1.000
_cell.length_b   1.000
_cell.length_c   1.000
_cell.angle_alpha   90.00
_cell.angle_beta   90.00
_cell.angle_gamma   90.00
#
_symmetry.space_group_name_H-M   'P 1'
#
loop_
_entity.id
_entity.type
_entity.pdbx_description
1 polymer ?
#
loop_
_entity_poly.entity_id
_entity_poly.type
_entity_poly.pdbx_seq_one_letter_code
_entity_poly.pdbx_strand_id
1 'polypeptide(L)'
;MTSENQAGEMKNLSPDLYTILRDVLYNVWLVVLAFALGVMGTYAVLRQFYTPTYTSSVTLIIRSRSGTTSNYNNLSASMELTEVFAEIFLQPTMLEFAAAELSEDSFQGKITTEAVENTNILFVRVTGSNPTDAFRELSAVMTVYPRIANAISANAVVDVTEQPSVPKSPDNPFAWKDTGLKAGIVCATLTLCAVILMSYLRDTVKNEDDYTRKVDEKLVGSIVHAQRNLRLRDRLLSVFGKSKKGKRALMIRSDAGGFLYTENFQKIATKMEYMRRSMDKKIFMCTSVAENEGKSTVTSNLALALAERGNRVLLMDFDFRKPALYKIFEVEVPRETELGELLSGALDIHSFRFLQYKKSSLFLAINRHAYFDYADWMAGPGVRAKLDLFRGMFDYILIDTPPVYAAPDVVSMTPLADVTMLVVRTDVAEAADIKDPILEIRSHKGH
;
A
#
# COMPACT_ATOMS: atom_id res chain seq x y z
N MET A 1 20.82 -23.39 32.00
CA MET A 1 21.23 -22.66 30.76
C MET A 1 20.17 -22.64 29.64
N THR A 2 18.92 -23.00 29.89
CA THR A 2 17.86 -23.11 28.86
C THR A 2 16.66 -22.19 29.06
N SER A 3 16.51 -21.54 30.20
CA SER A 3 15.37 -20.63 30.46
C SER A 3 15.67 -19.14 30.20
N GLU A 4 16.93 -18.73 30.24
CA GLU A 4 17.32 -17.34 29.95
C GLU A 4 17.36 -17.04 28.43
N ASN A 5 17.68 -18.03 27.60
CA ASN A 5 17.65 -17.87 26.14
C ASN A 5 16.22 -17.73 25.59
N GLN A 6 15.23 -18.43 26.16
CA GLN A 6 13.83 -18.31 25.74
C GLN A 6 13.18 -16.98 26.17
N ALA A 7 13.61 -16.41 27.30
CA ALA A 7 13.15 -15.07 27.73
C ALA A 7 13.74 -13.94 26.89
N GLY A 8 14.93 -14.13 26.32
CA GLY A 8 15.56 -13.22 25.37
C GLY A 8 14.85 -13.18 24.01
N GLU A 9 14.44 -14.32 23.49
CA GLU A 9 13.72 -14.42 22.22
C GLU A 9 12.29 -13.85 22.29
N MET A 10 11.58 -14.00 23.42
CA MET A 10 10.24 -13.42 23.59
C MET A 10 10.25 -11.89 23.80
N LYS A 11 11.37 -11.30 24.20
CA LYS A 11 11.49 -9.84 24.35
C LYS A 11 11.58 -9.11 23.01
N ASN A 12 11.90 -9.82 21.93
CA ASN A 12 12.07 -9.26 20.59
C ASN A 12 10.76 -9.18 19.77
N LEU A 13 9.63 -9.66 20.31
CA LEU A 13 8.36 -9.81 19.58
C LEU A 13 7.28 -8.81 19.94
N SER A 14 7.56 -7.74 20.71
CA SER A 14 6.56 -6.68 20.92
C SER A 14 6.68 -5.63 19.81
N PRO A 15 5.82 -5.66 18.79
CA PRO A 15 5.80 -4.60 17.80
C PRO A 15 5.43 -3.30 18.50
N ASP A 16 6.18 -2.24 18.24
CA ASP A 16 5.88 -0.93 18.77
C ASP A 16 4.52 -0.47 18.21
N LEU A 17 3.51 -0.32 19.07
CA LEU A 17 2.14 0.05 18.67
C LEU A 17 2.14 1.32 17.80
N TYR A 18 3.07 2.24 18.10
CA TYR A 18 3.28 3.45 17.33
C TYR A 18 3.72 3.17 15.88
N THR A 19 4.57 2.17 15.64
CA THR A 19 5.05 1.84 14.28
C THR A 19 3.94 1.23 13.44
N ILE A 20 3.11 0.36 14.03
CA ILE A 20 1.94 -0.20 13.35
C ILE A 20 0.95 0.91 12.99
N LEU A 21 0.66 1.81 13.93
CA LEU A 21 -0.25 2.93 13.69
C LEU A 21 0.27 3.85 12.57
N ARG A 22 1.56 4.14 12.54
CA ARG A 22 2.20 4.93 11.48
C ARG A 22 2.06 4.26 10.12
N ASP A 23 2.33 2.96 10.05
CA ASP A 23 2.25 2.19 8.80
C ASP A 23 0.80 2.09 8.29
N VAL A 24 -0.18 1.95 9.19
CA VAL A 24 -1.61 2.01 8.85
C VAL A 24 -1.98 3.39 8.31
N LEU A 25 -1.55 4.48 8.97
CA LEU A 25 -1.84 5.85 8.51
C LEU A 25 -1.20 6.15 7.16
N TYR A 26 0.00 5.65 6.90
CA TYR A 26 0.67 5.82 5.61
C TYR A 26 -0.05 5.08 4.48
N ASN A 27 -0.64 3.92 4.77
CA ASN A 27 -1.33 3.07 3.82
C ASN A 27 -2.86 3.22 3.85
N VAL A 28 -3.42 4.21 4.56
CA VAL A 28 -4.88 4.41 4.67
C VAL A 28 -5.56 4.57 3.31
N TRP A 29 -4.86 5.11 2.33
CA TRP A 29 -5.37 5.25 0.97
C TRP A 29 -5.68 3.90 0.30
N LEU A 30 -4.92 2.83 0.61
CA LEU A 30 -5.20 1.46 0.15
C LEU A 30 -6.51 0.93 0.73
N VAL A 31 -6.77 1.21 2.01
CA VAL A 31 -8.00 0.82 2.69
C VAL A 31 -9.21 1.52 2.05
N VAL A 32 -9.07 2.83 1.78
CA VAL A 32 -10.12 3.62 1.10
C VAL A 32 -10.34 3.12 -0.32
N LEU A 33 -9.28 2.80 -1.05
CA LEU A 33 -9.38 2.24 -2.41
C LEU A 33 -10.08 0.87 -2.40
N ALA A 34 -9.71 -0.01 -1.47
CA ALA A 34 -10.33 -1.33 -1.34
C ALA A 34 -11.82 -1.23 -0.98
N PHE A 35 -12.20 -0.30 -0.10
CA PHE A 35 -13.59 0.01 0.20
C PHE A 35 -14.35 0.42 -1.07
N ALA A 36 -13.83 1.39 -1.82
CA ALA A 36 -14.46 1.88 -3.05
C ALA A 36 -14.61 0.76 -4.10
N LEU A 37 -13.58 -0.06 -4.28
CA LEU A 37 -13.62 -1.21 -5.19
C LEU A 37 -14.64 -2.26 -4.76
N GLY A 38 -14.78 -2.53 -3.47
CA GLY A 38 -15.81 -3.43 -2.92
C GLY A 38 -17.22 -2.95 -3.21
N VAL A 39 -17.50 -1.66 -3.00
CA VAL A 39 -18.79 -1.04 -3.31
C VAL A 39 -19.09 -1.07 -4.81
N MET A 40 -18.12 -0.64 -5.63
CA MET A 40 -18.31 -0.60 -7.09
C MET A 40 -18.44 -2.00 -7.70
N GLY A 41 -17.64 -2.96 -7.24
CA GLY A 41 -17.71 -4.35 -7.69
C GLY A 41 -19.07 -4.97 -7.38
N THR A 42 -19.57 -4.78 -6.16
CA THR A 42 -20.92 -5.23 -5.76
C THR A 42 -22.00 -4.57 -6.61
N TYR A 43 -21.92 -3.27 -6.87
CA TYR A 43 -22.85 -2.58 -7.75
C TYR A 43 -22.85 -3.17 -9.16
N ALA A 44 -21.67 -3.40 -9.74
CA ALA A 44 -21.54 -3.94 -11.09
C ALA A 44 -22.13 -5.35 -11.19
N VAL A 45 -21.81 -6.22 -10.22
CA VAL A 45 -22.33 -7.60 -10.18
C VAL A 45 -23.84 -7.60 -9.99
N LEU A 46 -24.37 -6.87 -9.00
CA LEU A 46 -25.81 -6.83 -8.75
C LEU A 46 -26.57 -6.26 -9.95
N ARG A 47 -26.03 -5.24 -10.63
CA ARG A 47 -26.65 -4.66 -11.81
C ARG A 47 -26.77 -5.64 -12.96
N GLN A 48 -25.81 -6.54 -13.12
CA GLN A 48 -25.82 -7.54 -14.21
C GLN A 48 -26.90 -8.60 -14.02
N PHE A 49 -27.23 -8.94 -12.78
CA PHE A 49 -28.21 -9.99 -12.43
C PHE A 49 -29.55 -9.42 -11.98
N TYR A 50 -29.72 -8.10 -11.94
CA TYR A 50 -30.95 -7.49 -11.52
C TYR A 50 -32.00 -7.51 -12.61
N THR A 51 -33.08 -8.24 -12.35
CA THR A 51 -34.30 -8.24 -13.19
C THR A 51 -35.44 -7.62 -12.39
N PRO A 52 -35.94 -6.43 -12.73
CA PRO A 52 -37.07 -5.83 -12.04
C PRO A 52 -38.31 -6.65 -12.28
N THR A 53 -39.12 -6.81 -11.24
CA THR A 53 -40.44 -7.45 -11.31
C THR A 53 -41.49 -6.47 -10.89
N TYR A 54 -42.60 -6.48 -11.58
CA TYR A 54 -43.73 -5.56 -11.34
C TYR A 54 -45.02 -6.37 -11.19
N THR A 55 -45.79 -6.12 -10.14
CA THR A 55 -47.03 -6.81 -9.87
C THR A 55 -48.22 -5.86 -10.02
N SER A 56 -49.12 -6.19 -10.92
CA SER A 56 -50.44 -5.60 -10.97
C SER A 56 -51.42 -6.47 -10.18
N SER A 57 -52.32 -5.88 -9.41
CA SER A 57 -53.27 -6.58 -8.56
C SER A 57 -54.70 -6.11 -8.79
N VAL A 58 -55.63 -7.01 -8.56
CA VAL A 58 -57.06 -6.74 -8.51
C VAL A 58 -57.67 -7.42 -7.29
N THR A 59 -58.65 -6.78 -6.69
CA THR A 59 -59.39 -7.31 -5.54
C THR A 59 -60.81 -7.64 -5.99
N LEU A 60 -61.18 -8.91 -5.80
CA LEU A 60 -62.50 -9.45 -6.17
C LEU A 60 -63.28 -9.82 -4.93
N ILE A 61 -64.57 -9.53 -4.92
CA ILE A 61 -65.49 -10.01 -3.90
C ILE A 61 -66.46 -11.01 -4.56
N ILE A 62 -66.45 -12.26 -4.09
CA ILE A 62 -67.24 -13.34 -4.65
C ILE A 62 -68.48 -13.56 -3.80
N ARG A 63 -69.65 -13.49 -4.44
CA ARG A 63 -70.92 -13.69 -3.75
C ARG A 63 -71.75 -14.82 -4.41
N SER A 64 -72.45 -15.61 -3.59
CA SER A 64 -73.41 -16.58 -4.08
C SER A 64 -74.78 -15.91 -4.38
N ARG A 65 -75.38 -16.21 -5.52
CA ARG A 65 -76.66 -15.66 -5.97
C ARG A 65 -77.86 -16.37 -5.35
N SER A 66 -77.69 -17.22 -4.32
CA SER A 66 -78.76 -17.98 -3.68
C SER A 66 -79.73 -17.04 -2.91
N GLY A 67 -80.94 -16.90 -3.42
CA GLY A 67 -82.00 -16.18 -2.73
C GLY A 67 -82.58 -16.99 -1.56
N THR A 68 -82.84 -16.33 -0.42
CA THR A 68 -83.71 -16.77 0.69
C THR A 68 -83.12 -17.58 1.84
N THR A 69 -81.83 -17.77 1.98
CA THR A 69 -81.16 -18.42 3.16
C THR A 69 -80.49 -17.38 4.04
N SER A 70 -80.28 -17.69 5.33
CA SER A 70 -79.67 -16.82 6.32
C SER A 70 -78.32 -16.25 5.86
N ASN A 71 -78.00 -15.04 6.25
CA ASN A 71 -76.74 -14.33 5.88
C ASN A 71 -75.46 -15.16 6.17
N TYR A 72 -75.50 -16.02 7.15
CA TYR A 72 -74.33 -16.90 7.52
C TYR A 72 -74.14 -18.02 6.48
N ASN A 73 -75.19 -18.67 6.01
CA ASN A 73 -75.05 -19.72 4.98
C ASN A 73 -74.60 -19.13 3.64
N ASN A 74 -75.03 -17.90 3.35
CA ASN A 74 -74.55 -17.19 2.14
C ASN A 74 -73.03 -16.83 2.18
N LEU A 75 -72.53 -16.50 3.39
CA LEU A 75 -71.13 -16.21 3.56
C LEU A 75 -70.29 -17.49 3.41
N SER A 76 -70.62 -18.59 4.04
CA SER A 76 -69.90 -19.86 3.93
C SER A 76 -69.89 -20.37 2.50
N ALA A 77 -71.01 -20.32 1.77
CA ALA A 77 -71.04 -20.67 0.34
C ALA A 77 -70.21 -19.70 -0.53
N SER A 78 -70.15 -18.44 -0.17
CA SER A 78 -69.27 -17.46 -0.88
C SER A 78 -67.80 -17.72 -0.63
N MET A 79 -67.42 -18.17 0.57
CA MET A 79 -66.03 -18.55 0.90
C MET A 79 -65.60 -19.77 0.10
N GLU A 80 -66.43 -20.83 0.05
CA GLU A 80 -66.16 -22.04 -0.75
C GLU A 80 -65.99 -21.68 -2.24
N LEU A 81 -66.85 -20.80 -2.77
CA LEU A 81 -66.74 -20.30 -4.12
C LEU A 81 -65.43 -19.52 -4.33
N THR A 82 -64.95 -18.76 -3.33
CA THR A 82 -63.72 -17.98 -3.42
C THR A 82 -62.52 -18.89 -3.62
N GLU A 83 -62.45 -20.03 -2.92
CA GLU A 83 -61.38 -21.03 -3.12
C GLU A 83 -61.46 -21.66 -4.51
N VAL A 84 -62.66 -22.02 -4.97
CA VAL A 84 -62.82 -22.56 -6.35
C VAL A 84 -62.36 -21.54 -7.40
N PHE A 85 -62.74 -20.25 -7.22
CA PHE A 85 -62.30 -19.21 -8.17
C PHE A 85 -60.78 -18.98 -8.11
N ALA A 86 -60.18 -19.09 -6.95
CA ALA A 86 -58.70 -18.99 -6.85
C ALA A 86 -57.98 -20.05 -7.69
N GLU A 87 -58.53 -21.28 -7.72
CA GLU A 87 -58.00 -22.35 -8.56
C GLU A 87 -58.29 -22.13 -10.05
N ILE A 88 -59.45 -21.59 -10.41
CA ILE A 88 -59.85 -21.30 -11.80
C ILE A 88 -58.89 -20.32 -12.45
N PHE A 89 -58.49 -19.27 -11.74
CA PHE A 89 -57.50 -18.30 -12.25
C PHE A 89 -56.13 -18.91 -12.54
N LEU A 90 -55.79 -20.01 -11.91
CA LEU A 90 -54.50 -20.71 -12.10
C LEU A 90 -54.55 -21.77 -13.20
N GLN A 91 -55.76 -22.09 -13.73
CA GLN A 91 -55.88 -23.17 -14.75
C GLN A 91 -55.22 -22.79 -16.10
N PRO A 92 -54.58 -23.74 -16.76
CA PRO A 92 -53.96 -23.51 -18.06
C PRO A 92 -54.89 -22.93 -19.11
N THR A 93 -56.15 -23.38 -19.13
CA THR A 93 -57.20 -22.89 -20.04
C THR A 93 -57.45 -21.40 -19.85
N MET A 94 -57.42 -20.89 -18.62
CA MET A 94 -57.57 -19.46 -18.35
C MET A 94 -56.42 -18.67 -18.94
N LEU A 95 -55.17 -19.19 -18.80
CA LEU A 95 -53.96 -18.59 -19.33
C LEU A 95 -53.96 -18.58 -20.85
N GLU A 96 -54.38 -19.66 -21.49
CA GLU A 96 -54.53 -19.75 -22.94
C GLU A 96 -55.53 -18.73 -23.50
N PHE A 97 -56.70 -18.58 -22.87
CA PHE A 97 -57.68 -17.58 -23.29
C PHE A 97 -57.16 -16.14 -23.05
N ALA A 98 -56.44 -15.90 -21.93
CA ALA A 98 -55.85 -14.60 -21.67
C ALA A 98 -54.71 -14.26 -22.69
N ALA A 99 -53.92 -15.22 -23.06
CA ALA A 99 -52.92 -15.07 -24.10
C ALA A 99 -53.53 -14.79 -25.50
N ALA A 100 -54.60 -15.52 -25.83
CA ALA A 100 -55.35 -15.29 -27.08
C ALA A 100 -55.96 -13.87 -27.16
N GLU A 101 -56.46 -13.35 -26.02
CA GLU A 101 -57.01 -11.97 -25.94
C GLU A 101 -55.89 -10.92 -26.15
N LEU A 102 -54.63 -11.22 -25.77
CA LEU A 102 -53.47 -10.38 -26.01
C LEU A 102 -52.87 -10.55 -27.41
N SER A 103 -53.38 -11.51 -28.19
CA SER A 103 -52.77 -11.95 -29.49
C SER A 103 -51.34 -12.43 -29.34
N GLU A 104 -51.03 -13.07 -28.22
CA GLU A 104 -49.71 -13.64 -27.89
C GLU A 104 -49.77 -15.20 -27.91
N ASP A 105 -48.67 -15.85 -28.23
CA ASP A 105 -48.63 -17.33 -28.34
C ASP A 105 -48.72 -18.02 -26.97
N SER A 106 -48.32 -17.31 -25.88
CA SER A 106 -48.34 -17.82 -24.51
C SER A 106 -48.43 -16.69 -23.49
N PHE A 107 -49.03 -16.96 -22.36
CA PHE A 107 -49.05 -16.04 -21.21
C PHE A 107 -47.68 -15.98 -20.58
N GLN A 108 -47.08 -14.80 -20.46
CA GLN A 108 -45.71 -14.61 -20.02
C GLN A 108 -45.61 -14.32 -18.51
N GLY A 109 -46.61 -13.65 -17.94
CA GLY A 109 -46.65 -13.28 -16.53
C GLY A 109 -46.90 -14.45 -15.59
N LYS A 110 -46.52 -14.31 -14.35
CA LYS A 110 -46.83 -15.27 -13.28
C LYS A 110 -48.08 -14.82 -12.57
N ILE A 111 -49.16 -15.60 -12.71
CA ILE A 111 -50.39 -15.39 -11.93
C ILE A 111 -50.24 -15.98 -10.52
N THR A 112 -50.69 -15.26 -9.52
CA THR A 112 -50.83 -15.71 -8.13
C THR A 112 -52.18 -15.27 -7.60
N THR A 113 -52.88 -16.17 -6.92
CA THR A 113 -54.15 -15.92 -6.29
C THR A 113 -54.02 -16.09 -4.77
N GLU A 114 -54.75 -15.28 -4.01
CA GLU A 114 -54.74 -15.34 -2.55
C GLU A 114 -56.14 -15.09 -2.04
N ALA A 115 -56.80 -16.13 -1.56
CA ALA A 115 -58.07 -16.02 -0.85
C ALA A 115 -57.84 -15.60 0.60
N VAL A 116 -58.51 -14.56 1.07
CA VAL A 116 -58.36 -14.10 2.43
C VAL A 116 -59.18 -15.01 3.37
N GLU A 117 -58.53 -15.63 4.33
CA GLU A 117 -59.16 -16.54 5.28
C GLU A 117 -60.40 -15.96 5.94
N ASN A 118 -61.44 -16.79 6.02
CA ASN A 118 -62.73 -16.42 6.60
C ASN A 118 -63.43 -15.23 5.94
N THR A 119 -63.12 -14.95 4.69
CA THR A 119 -63.76 -13.88 3.89
C THR A 119 -64.09 -14.39 2.47
N ASN A 120 -64.84 -13.61 1.74
CA ASN A 120 -65.15 -13.85 0.33
C ASN A 120 -64.33 -12.93 -0.60
N ILE A 121 -63.13 -12.56 -0.16
CA ILE A 121 -62.20 -11.68 -0.88
C ILE A 121 -61.14 -12.51 -1.53
N LEU A 122 -60.90 -12.28 -2.82
CA LEU A 122 -59.83 -12.91 -3.62
C LEU A 122 -58.93 -11.82 -4.20
N PHE A 123 -57.64 -11.91 -3.91
CA PHE A 123 -56.62 -11.16 -4.61
C PHE A 123 -56.11 -11.96 -5.80
N VAL A 124 -56.11 -11.33 -6.97
CA VAL A 124 -55.46 -11.88 -8.15
C VAL A 124 -54.34 -10.93 -8.54
N ARG A 125 -53.15 -11.48 -8.63
CA ARG A 125 -51.92 -10.70 -8.96
C ARG A 125 -51.25 -11.32 -10.18
N VAL A 126 -50.77 -10.45 -11.08
CA VAL A 126 -49.93 -10.84 -12.20
C VAL A 126 -48.60 -10.12 -12.09
N THR A 127 -47.53 -10.91 -12.06
CA THR A 127 -46.16 -10.40 -11.98
C THR A 127 -45.48 -10.57 -13.34
N GLY A 128 -44.97 -9.47 -13.87
CA GLY A 128 -44.26 -9.41 -15.15
C GLY A 128 -42.96 -8.65 -15.05
N SER A 129 -42.18 -8.66 -16.15
CA SER A 129 -40.89 -7.95 -16.24
C SER A 129 -41.06 -6.44 -16.50
N ASN A 130 -42.20 -6.02 -17.00
CA ASN A 130 -42.51 -4.61 -17.27
C ASN A 130 -43.83 -4.21 -16.60
N PRO A 131 -43.99 -2.96 -16.15
CA PRO A 131 -45.21 -2.50 -15.49
C PRO A 131 -46.42 -2.51 -16.43
N THR A 132 -46.21 -2.20 -17.72
CA THR A 132 -47.28 -2.20 -18.71
C THR A 132 -47.72 -3.61 -19.09
N ASP A 133 -46.82 -4.58 -19.14
CA ASP A 133 -47.10 -5.97 -19.47
C ASP A 133 -47.89 -6.64 -18.33
N ALA A 134 -47.46 -6.47 -17.07
CA ALA A 134 -48.19 -6.96 -15.90
C ALA A 134 -49.62 -6.41 -15.84
N PHE A 135 -49.85 -5.13 -16.17
CA PHE A 135 -51.16 -4.52 -16.22
C PHE A 135 -52.02 -5.06 -17.39
N ARG A 136 -51.44 -5.18 -18.60
CA ARG A 136 -52.13 -5.70 -19.79
C ARG A 136 -52.56 -7.15 -19.61
N GLU A 137 -51.66 -7.98 -19.08
CA GLU A 137 -51.93 -9.38 -18.79
C GLU A 137 -53.02 -9.56 -17.73
N LEU A 138 -52.97 -8.80 -16.61
CA LEU A 138 -54.03 -8.82 -15.62
C LEU A 138 -55.37 -8.33 -16.21
N SER A 139 -55.33 -7.30 -17.05
CA SER A 139 -56.53 -6.78 -17.70
C SER A 139 -57.15 -7.80 -18.67
N ALA A 140 -56.32 -8.56 -19.43
CA ALA A 140 -56.77 -9.65 -20.30
C ALA A 140 -57.44 -10.77 -19.45
N VAL A 141 -56.80 -11.18 -18.37
CA VAL A 141 -57.40 -12.14 -17.41
C VAL A 141 -58.76 -11.65 -16.93
N MET A 142 -58.87 -10.35 -16.58
CA MET A 142 -60.14 -9.76 -16.14
C MET A 142 -61.21 -9.63 -17.23
N THR A 143 -60.79 -9.58 -18.50
CA THR A 143 -61.73 -9.58 -19.65
C THR A 143 -62.28 -10.97 -19.93
N VAL A 144 -61.45 -11.98 -19.74
CA VAL A 144 -61.79 -13.39 -20.07
C VAL A 144 -62.52 -14.10 -18.93
N TYR A 145 -62.21 -13.78 -17.66
CA TYR A 145 -62.74 -14.50 -16.48
C TYR A 145 -64.26 -14.64 -16.48
N PRO A 146 -65.11 -13.64 -16.89
CA PRO A 146 -66.55 -13.78 -16.79
C PRO A 146 -67.10 -14.90 -17.69
N ARG A 147 -66.44 -15.17 -18.85
CA ARG A 147 -66.80 -16.24 -19.77
C ARG A 147 -66.60 -17.61 -19.11
N ILE A 148 -65.46 -17.80 -18.43
CA ILE A 148 -65.15 -19.06 -17.76
C ILE A 148 -65.96 -19.22 -16.47
N ALA A 149 -66.07 -18.15 -15.66
CA ALA A 149 -66.86 -18.13 -14.42
C ALA A 149 -68.32 -18.53 -14.66
N ASN A 150 -68.97 -17.98 -15.68
CA ASN A 150 -70.36 -18.30 -16.03
C ASN A 150 -70.51 -19.76 -16.52
N ALA A 151 -69.51 -20.36 -17.12
CA ALA A 151 -69.52 -21.75 -17.56
C ALA A 151 -69.43 -22.73 -16.37
N ILE A 152 -68.76 -22.35 -15.28
CA ILE A 152 -68.53 -23.23 -14.11
C ILE A 152 -69.59 -23.03 -13.04
N SER A 153 -70.01 -21.79 -12.79
CA SER A 153 -70.97 -21.50 -11.74
C SER A 153 -71.94 -20.34 -12.15
N ALA A 154 -73.11 -20.69 -12.64
CA ALA A 154 -74.14 -19.71 -12.97
C ALA A 154 -74.69 -18.92 -11.73
N ASN A 155 -74.39 -19.39 -10.53
CA ASN A 155 -74.82 -18.78 -9.26
C ASN A 155 -73.77 -17.88 -8.58
N ALA A 156 -72.60 -17.67 -9.16
CA ALA A 156 -71.56 -16.77 -8.62
C ALA A 156 -71.72 -15.37 -9.21
N VAL A 157 -71.64 -14.36 -8.33
CA VAL A 157 -71.48 -12.95 -8.71
C VAL A 157 -70.11 -12.49 -8.22
N VAL A 158 -69.29 -12.03 -9.14
CA VAL A 158 -67.96 -11.52 -8.82
C VAL A 158 -67.95 -10.01 -9.04
N ASP A 159 -67.78 -9.28 -7.96
CA ASP A 159 -67.67 -7.83 -7.95
C ASP A 159 -66.21 -7.41 -7.91
N VAL A 160 -65.78 -6.57 -8.85
CA VAL A 160 -64.42 -5.99 -8.88
C VAL A 160 -64.41 -4.76 -7.96
N THR A 161 -63.71 -4.84 -6.85
CA THR A 161 -63.62 -3.74 -5.87
C THR A 161 -62.55 -2.74 -6.26
N GLU A 162 -61.40 -3.23 -6.69
CA GLU A 162 -60.31 -2.40 -7.19
C GLU A 162 -60.01 -2.81 -8.63
N GLN A 163 -59.91 -1.84 -9.52
CA GLN A 163 -59.50 -2.10 -10.90
C GLN A 163 -58.00 -2.29 -11.00
N PRO A 164 -57.51 -3.10 -11.96
CA PRO A 164 -56.10 -3.22 -12.25
C PRO A 164 -55.47 -1.86 -12.46
N SER A 165 -54.27 -1.65 -11.91
CA SER A 165 -53.50 -0.43 -12.09
C SER A 165 -52.08 -0.73 -12.52
N VAL A 166 -51.47 0.20 -13.28
CA VAL A 166 -50.07 0.08 -13.69
C VAL A 166 -49.19 0.27 -12.46
N PRO A 167 -48.38 -0.71 -12.09
CA PRO A 167 -47.47 -0.57 -10.94
C PRO A 167 -46.44 0.53 -11.17
N LYS A 168 -46.23 1.41 -10.16
CA LYS A 168 -45.36 2.59 -10.25
C LYS A 168 -43.92 2.30 -9.88
N SER A 169 -43.65 1.21 -9.17
CA SER A 169 -42.35 0.80 -8.69
C SER A 169 -42.17 -0.72 -8.80
N PRO A 170 -40.96 -1.22 -8.98
CA PRO A 170 -40.70 -2.65 -8.94
C PRO A 170 -40.91 -3.21 -7.53
N ASP A 171 -41.37 -4.44 -7.42
CA ASP A 171 -41.59 -5.14 -6.14
C ASP A 171 -40.27 -5.49 -5.46
N ASN A 172 -39.21 -5.70 -6.27
CA ASN A 172 -37.85 -5.98 -5.85
C ASN A 172 -36.92 -4.77 -6.11
N PRO A 173 -36.97 -3.69 -5.30
CA PRO A 173 -36.14 -2.52 -5.55
C PRO A 173 -34.66 -2.87 -5.54
N PHE A 174 -33.89 -2.23 -6.44
CA PHE A 174 -32.43 -2.45 -6.55
C PHE A 174 -31.69 -1.96 -5.29
N ALA A 175 -31.64 -2.80 -4.26
CA ALA A 175 -31.06 -2.51 -2.93
C ALA A 175 -29.55 -2.71 -2.89
N TRP A 176 -28.82 -2.11 -3.85
CA TRP A 176 -27.35 -2.25 -3.94
C TRP A 176 -26.62 -1.52 -2.78
N LYS A 177 -27.21 -0.48 -2.20
CA LYS A 177 -26.55 0.39 -1.21
C LYS A 177 -26.13 -0.38 0.04
N ASP A 178 -27.05 -1.15 0.63
CA ASP A 178 -26.78 -1.88 1.86
C ASP A 178 -25.80 -3.03 1.62
N THR A 179 -25.97 -3.77 0.53
CA THR A 179 -25.08 -4.89 0.17
C THR A 179 -23.70 -4.37 -0.23
N GLY A 180 -23.63 -3.27 -1.01
CA GLY A 180 -22.40 -2.63 -1.40
C GLY A 180 -21.62 -2.06 -0.21
N LEU A 181 -22.31 -1.42 0.73
CA LEU A 181 -21.68 -0.90 1.95
C LEU A 181 -21.08 -2.04 2.79
N LYS A 182 -21.79 -3.13 2.98
CA LYS A 182 -21.31 -4.31 3.70
C LYS A 182 -20.06 -4.92 3.01
N ALA A 183 -20.11 -5.10 1.69
CA ALA A 183 -18.98 -5.60 0.93
C ALA A 183 -17.78 -4.65 0.99
N GLY A 184 -17.99 -3.34 0.89
CA GLY A 184 -16.95 -2.32 1.06
C GLY A 184 -16.27 -2.41 2.43
N ILE A 185 -17.04 -2.54 3.51
CA ILE A 185 -16.49 -2.70 4.87
C ILE A 185 -15.66 -3.98 4.99
N VAL A 186 -16.14 -5.10 4.44
CA VAL A 186 -15.39 -6.37 4.46
C VAL A 186 -14.05 -6.23 3.72
N CYS A 187 -14.05 -5.64 2.52
CA CYS A 187 -12.83 -5.40 1.75
C CYS A 187 -11.85 -4.47 2.50
N ALA A 188 -12.35 -3.40 3.10
CA ALA A 188 -11.56 -2.48 3.89
C ALA A 188 -10.93 -3.17 5.12
N THR A 189 -11.70 -3.99 5.83
CA THR A 189 -11.23 -4.73 7.01
C THR A 189 -10.15 -5.74 6.62
N LEU A 190 -10.35 -6.52 5.55
CA LEU A 190 -9.35 -7.46 5.06
C LEU A 190 -8.04 -6.75 4.66
N THR A 191 -8.15 -5.61 3.98
CA THR A 191 -6.98 -4.81 3.59
C THR A 191 -6.27 -4.25 4.81
N LEU A 192 -7.00 -3.76 5.80
CA LEU A 192 -6.43 -3.28 7.07
C LEU A 192 -5.69 -4.40 7.81
N CYS A 193 -6.29 -5.59 7.92
CA CYS A 193 -5.64 -6.75 8.52
C CYS A 193 -4.36 -7.14 7.75
N ALA A 194 -4.38 -7.10 6.42
CA ALA A 194 -3.22 -7.39 5.60
C ALA A 194 -2.09 -6.37 5.82
N VAL A 195 -2.40 -5.07 5.93
CA VAL A 195 -1.42 -4.01 6.23
C VAL A 195 -0.80 -4.22 7.61
N ILE A 196 -1.61 -4.52 8.63
CA ILE A 196 -1.13 -4.80 9.99
C ILE A 196 -0.22 -6.04 10.00
N LEU A 197 -0.63 -7.11 9.32
CA LEU A 197 0.16 -8.34 9.22
C LEU A 197 1.50 -8.10 8.51
N MET A 198 1.50 -7.36 7.40
CA MET A 198 2.73 -6.97 6.71
C MET A 198 3.63 -6.10 7.59
N SER A 199 3.07 -5.15 8.35
CA SER A 199 3.85 -4.32 9.28
C SER A 199 4.46 -5.16 10.41
N TYR A 200 3.75 -6.18 10.86
CA TYR A 200 4.23 -7.12 11.89
C TYR A 200 5.35 -8.03 11.39
N LEU A 201 5.21 -8.56 10.16
CA LEU A 201 6.20 -9.48 9.56
C LEU A 201 7.48 -8.78 9.09
N ARG A 202 7.45 -7.46 8.87
CA ARG A 202 8.64 -6.69 8.49
C ARG A 202 9.49 -6.40 9.72
N ASP A 203 10.64 -7.04 9.83
CA ASP A 203 11.62 -6.81 10.90
C ASP A 203 12.62 -5.69 10.56
N THR A 204 12.13 -4.58 10.00
CA THR A 204 12.96 -3.42 9.68
C THR A 204 13.30 -2.60 10.93
N VAL A 205 14.48 -1.96 10.93
CA VAL A 205 14.88 -1.01 11.97
C VAL A 205 14.21 0.34 11.69
N LYS A 206 13.33 0.79 12.58
CA LYS A 206 12.51 1.99 12.37
C LYS A 206 12.99 3.20 13.18
N ASN A 207 13.61 2.99 14.34
CA ASN A 207 14.12 4.05 15.24
C ASN A 207 15.37 3.60 15.98
N GLU A 208 15.96 4.50 16.80
CA GLU A 208 17.15 4.22 17.61
C GLU A 208 16.91 3.12 18.66
N ASP A 209 15.75 3.10 19.27
CA ASP A 209 15.39 2.08 20.27
C ASP A 209 15.25 0.70 19.64
N ASP A 210 14.68 0.62 18.43
CA ASP A 210 14.64 -0.61 17.66
C ASP A 210 16.04 -1.11 17.29
N TYR A 211 16.91 -0.20 16.87
CA TYR A 211 18.29 -0.53 16.56
C TYR A 211 18.99 -1.15 17.77
N THR A 212 18.90 -0.48 18.93
CA THR A 212 19.55 -0.92 20.16
C THR A 212 19.02 -2.28 20.65
N ARG A 213 17.71 -2.53 20.47
CA ARG A 213 17.09 -3.81 20.84
C ARG A 213 17.41 -4.95 19.88
N LYS A 214 17.44 -4.66 18.58
CA LYS A 214 17.54 -5.69 17.53
C LYS A 214 18.97 -5.98 17.11
N VAL A 215 19.82 -4.97 17.02
CA VAL A 215 21.17 -5.09 16.45
C VAL A 215 22.25 -5.28 17.54
N ASP A 216 22.03 -4.74 18.74
CA ASP A 216 22.95 -4.81 19.90
C ASP A 216 24.38 -4.32 19.61
N GLU A 217 24.48 -3.30 18.72
CA GLU A 217 25.76 -2.69 18.36
C GLU A 217 25.79 -1.22 18.72
N LYS A 218 27.01 -0.68 18.90
CA LYS A 218 27.20 0.71 19.31
C LYS A 218 26.68 1.70 18.28
N LEU A 219 25.63 2.40 18.58
CA LEU A 219 25.10 3.49 17.77
C LEU A 219 25.99 4.75 17.93
N VAL A 220 26.62 5.16 16.84
CA VAL A 220 27.44 6.39 16.82
C VAL A 220 26.57 7.62 16.79
N GLY A 221 25.47 7.60 16.06
CA GLY A 221 24.48 8.67 16.01
C GLY A 221 23.39 8.41 15.00
N SER A 222 22.31 9.20 15.08
CA SER A 222 21.25 9.19 14.08
C SER A 222 21.17 10.53 13.36
N ILE A 223 20.79 10.48 12.11
CA ILE A 223 20.67 11.64 11.22
C ILE A 223 19.21 11.73 10.78
N VAL A 224 18.57 12.84 11.14
CA VAL A 224 17.18 13.09 10.75
C VAL A 224 17.10 13.19 9.23
N HIS A 225 16.12 12.51 8.63
CA HIS A 225 15.85 12.63 7.19
C HIS A 225 15.40 14.06 6.85
N ALA A 226 16.28 14.85 6.29
CA ALA A 226 15.95 16.19 5.85
C ALA A 226 15.34 16.15 4.44
N GLN A 227 14.04 16.45 4.37
CA GLN A 227 13.39 16.66 3.08
C GLN A 227 13.69 18.08 2.58
N ARG A 228 14.18 18.17 1.34
CA ARG A 228 14.29 19.45 0.66
C ARG A 228 12.91 20.07 0.55
N ASN A 229 12.73 21.29 1.05
CA ASN A 229 11.50 22.09 0.85
C ASN A 229 11.33 22.44 -0.63
N LEU A 230 10.89 21.46 -1.42
CA LEU A 230 10.55 21.69 -2.82
C LEU A 230 9.19 22.41 -2.87
N ARG A 231 9.11 23.49 -3.65
CA ARG A 231 7.81 24.12 -3.96
C ARG A 231 6.88 23.07 -4.57
N LEU A 232 5.58 23.19 -4.31
CA LEU A 232 4.56 22.23 -4.81
C LEU A 232 4.73 21.92 -6.32
N ARG A 233 5.08 22.92 -7.12
CA ARG A 233 5.37 22.80 -8.55
C ARG A 233 6.57 21.90 -8.84
N ASP A 234 7.65 22.02 -8.08
CA ASP A 234 8.86 21.19 -8.25
C ASP A 234 8.62 19.75 -7.77
N ARG A 235 7.73 19.59 -6.79
CA ARG A 235 7.28 18.29 -6.30
C ARG A 235 6.44 17.53 -7.35
N LEU A 236 5.51 18.20 -8.01
CA LEU A 236 4.74 17.67 -9.15
C LEU A 236 5.64 17.33 -10.34
N LEU A 237 6.59 18.20 -10.68
CA LEU A 237 7.55 17.96 -11.77
C LEU A 237 8.53 16.81 -11.47
N SER A 238 8.82 16.52 -10.20
CA SER A 238 9.67 15.39 -9.79
C SER A 238 8.97 14.03 -9.98
N VAL A 239 7.65 13.99 -9.78
CA VAL A 239 6.82 12.78 -10.04
C VAL A 239 6.85 12.42 -11.54
N PHE A 240 6.88 13.41 -12.42
CA PHE A 240 6.98 13.21 -13.87
C PHE A 240 8.42 13.08 -14.40
N GLY A 241 9.42 12.88 -13.53
CA GLY A 241 10.82 12.64 -13.92
C GLY A 241 11.56 13.86 -14.54
N LYS A 242 10.94 15.02 -14.60
CA LYS A 242 11.47 16.23 -15.26
C LYS A 242 12.27 17.18 -14.35
N SER A 243 12.34 16.95 -13.04
CA SER A 243 13.08 17.83 -12.12
C SER A 243 14.45 17.25 -11.76
N LYS A 244 15.52 17.87 -12.24
CA LYS A 244 16.90 17.56 -11.84
C LYS A 244 17.24 18.01 -10.40
N LYS A 245 16.45 18.93 -9.80
CA LYS A 245 16.70 19.52 -8.47
C LYS A 245 16.52 18.53 -7.29
N GLY A 246 15.73 17.47 -7.45
CA GLY A 246 15.47 16.47 -6.40
C GLY A 246 16.60 15.45 -6.19
N LYS A 247 17.56 15.35 -7.15
CA LYS A 247 18.60 14.31 -7.16
C LYS A 247 19.96 14.76 -6.58
N ARG A 248 20.08 16.02 -6.12
CA ARG A 248 21.34 16.51 -5.54
C ARG A 248 21.45 16.09 -4.08
N ALA A 249 22.65 15.66 -3.67
CA ALA A 249 22.95 15.35 -2.27
C ALA A 249 22.72 16.57 -1.37
N LEU A 250 22.18 16.34 -0.18
CA LEU A 250 21.94 17.40 0.79
C LEU A 250 23.22 17.61 1.61
N MET A 251 23.83 18.79 1.45
CA MET A 251 25.05 19.16 2.16
C MET A 251 24.71 20.03 3.38
N ILE A 252 25.48 19.90 4.47
CA ILE A 252 25.29 20.70 5.70
C ILE A 252 25.41 22.20 5.47
N ARG A 253 26.15 22.60 4.45
CA ARG A 253 26.28 24.02 4.00
C ARG A 253 25.13 24.50 3.13
N SER A 254 24.16 23.66 2.82
CA SER A 254 22.98 24.08 2.05
C SER A 254 21.88 24.53 2.99
N ASP A 255 21.24 25.67 2.70
CA ASP A 255 20.06 26.17 3.45
C ASP A 255 18.89 25.18 3.52
N ALA A 256 18.97 24.12 2.75
CA ALA A 256 17.93 23.11 2.64
C ALA A 256 17.98 22.01 3.74
N GLY A 257 19.10 21.86 4.47
CA GLY A 257 19.28 20.80 5.46
C GLY A 257 18.59 21.05 6.80
N GLY A 258 18.39 22.31 7.14
CA GLY A 258 17.83 22.72 8.42
C GLY A 258 18.81 22.54 9.59
N PHE A 259 18.49 23.18 10.73
CA PHE A 259 19.35 23.19 11.94
C PHE A 259 19.60 21.77 12.49
N LEU A 260 18.55 20.98 12.67
CA LEU A 260 18.68 19.61 13.24
C LEU A 260 19.55 18.67 12.41
N TYR A 261 19.47 18.77 11.09
CA TYR A 261 20.30 17.98 10.19
C TYR A 261 21.79 18.29 10.38
N THR A 262 22.15 19.56 10.40
CA THR A 262 23.53 20.01 10.64
C THR A 262 24.00 19.61 12.03
N GLU A 263 23.18 19.81 13.06
CA GLU A 263 23.48 19.50 14.45
C GLU A 263 23.80 18.00 14.65
N ASN A 264 23.09 17.10 13.96
CA ASN A 264 23.35 15.67 14.04
C ASN A 264 24.74 15.31 13.51
N PHE A 265 25.16 15.90 12.40
CA PHE A 265 26.54 15.71 11.89
C PHE A 265 27.59 16.28 12.83
N GLN A 266 27.32 17.43 13.46
CA GLN A 266 28.22 18.03 14.45
C GLN A 266 28.38 17.14 15.69
N LYS A 267 27.29 16.48 16.16
CA LYS A 267 27.33 15.51 17.28
C LYS A 267 28.18 14.29 16.93
N ILE A 268 28.04 13.74 15.72
CA ILE A 268 28.84 12.60 15.26
C ILE A 268 30.30 13.01 15.13
N ALA A 269 30.60 14.17 14.55
CA ALA A 269 31.96 14.71 14.46
C ALA A 269 32.61 14.87 15.83
N THR A 270 31.89 15.30 16.86
CA THR A 270 32.39 15.35 18.25
C THR A 270 32.80 13.97 18.77
N LYS A 271 32.00 12.93 18.47
CA LYS A 271 32.37 11.55 18.85
C LYS A 271 33.61 11.06 18.10
N MET A 272 33.76 11.41 16.81
CA MET A 272 34.96 11.10 16.03
C MET A 272 36.19 11.82 16.61
N GLU A 273 36.08 13.09 17.02
CA GLU A 273 37.15 13.80 17.70
C GLU A 273 37.55 13.15 19.03
N TYR A 274 36.56 12.66 19.80
CA TYR A 274 36.86 11.90 21.00
C TYR A 274 37.64 10.61 20.69
N MET A 275 37.21 9.83 19.68
CA MET A 275 37.92 8.60 19.25
C MET A 275 39.35 8.89 18.76
N ARG A 276 39.57 10.01 18.07
CA ARG A 276 40.89 10.43 17.68
C ARG A 276 41.80 10.76 18.87
N ARG A 277 41.27 11.57 19.81
CA ARG A 277 42.05 12.05 20.96
C ARG A 277 42.36 10.94 21.99
N SER A 278 41.38 10.06 22.24
CA SER A 278 41.51 9.02 23.26
C SER A 278 42.09 7.70 22.75
N MET A 279 41.96 7.40 21.44
CA MET A 279 42.34 6.11 20.88
C MET A 279 43.26 6.22 19.63
N ASP A 280 43.72 7.42 19.27
CA ASP A 280 44.47 7.76 18.05
C ASP A 280 43.83 7.26 16.74
N LYS A 281 42.50 7.22 16.67
CA LYS A 281 41.75 6.78 15.48
C LYS A 281 41.64 7.92 14.49
N LYS A 282 42.29 7.79 13.31
CA LYS A 282 42.33 8.82 12.27
C LYS A 282 41.62 8.41 10.98
N ILE A 283 41.60 7.11 10.66
CA ILE A 283 41.05 6.57 9.41
C ILE A 283 39.69 5.98 9.70
N PHE A 284 38.64 6.61 9.14
CA PHE A 284 37.24 6.22 9.30
C PHE A 284 36.70 5.77 7.95
N MET A 285 36.26 4.53 7.84
CA MET A 285 35.66 3.96 6.65
C MET A 285 34.11 3.97 6.82
N CYS A 286 33.40 4.44 5.82
CA CYS A 286 31.94 4.45 5.77
C CYS A 286 31.44 3.51 4.68
N THR A 287 30.63 2.54 5.07
CA THR A 287 29.91 1.63 4.17
C THR A 287 28.42 1.60 4.51
N SER A 288 27.63 0.87 3.75
CA SER A 288 26.21 0.63 4.01
C SER A 288 25.86 -0.82 3.74
N VAL A 289 24.69 -1.25 4.17
CA VAL A 289 24.16 -2.59 3.87
C VAL A 289 23.83 -2.69 2.39
N ALA A 290 23.01 -1.77 1.87
CA ALA A 290 22.53 -1.77 0.51
C ALA A 290 22.80 -0.44 -0.23
N GLU A 291 22.54 -0.44 -1.54
CA GLU A 291 22.63 0.79 -2.35
C GLU A 291 21.57 1.82 -1.93
N ASN A 292 21.88 3.11 -2.09
CA ASN A 292 20.96 4.23 -1.80
C ASN A 292 20.59 4.46 -0.33
N GLU A 293 21.34 3.93 0.62
CA GLU A 293 21.17 4.23 2.05
C GLU A 293 21.76 5.57 2.49
N GLY A 294 22.45 6.26 1.59
CA GLY A 294 22.97 7.60 1.83
C GLY A 294 24.42 7.64 2.33
N LYS A 295 25.20 6.54 2.27
CA LYS A 295 26.60 6.44 2.74
C LYS A 295 27.46 7.61 2.28
N SER A 296 27.53 7.85 0.96
CA SER A 296 28.39 8.92 0.39
C SER A 296 27.95 10.32 0.81
N THR A 297 26.63 10.53 1.02
CA THR A 297 26.10 11.78 1.57
C THR A 297 26.51 11.95 3.03
N VAL A 298 26.43 10.88 3.82
CA VAL A 298 26.85 10.88 5.23
C VAL A 298 28.35 11.14 5.34
N THR A 299 29.16 10.38 4.60
CA THR A 299 30.63 10.53 4.59
C THR A 299 31.05 11.94 4.20
N SER A 300 30.45 12.50 3.14
CA SER A 300 30.70 13.87 2.66
C SER A 300 30.39 14.93 3.71
N ASN A 301 29.24 14.80 4.38
CA ASN A 301 28.81 15.75 5.41
C ASN A 301 29.64 15.65 6.70
N LEU A 302 30.07 14.45 7.09
CA LEU A 302 31.01 14.27 8.22
C LEU A 302 32.37 14.89 7.91
N ALA A 303 32.88 14.69 6.69
CA ALA A 303 34.12 15.33 6.26
C ALA A 303 34.04 16.86 6.29
N LEU A 304 32.93 17.43 5.84
CA LEU A 304 32.67 18.90 5.96
C LEU A 304 32.57 19.35 7.41
N ALA A 305 31.83 18.63 8.27
CA ALA A 305 31.66 18.99 9.66
C ALA A 305 33.00 19.01 10.41
N LEU A 306 33.88 18.04 10.16
CA LEU A 306 35.23 18.00 10.74
C LEU A 306 36.13 19.12 10.20
N ALA A 307 36.05 19.42 8.88
CA ALA A 307 36.83 20.50 8.26
C ALA A 307 36.37 21.89 8.76
N GLU A 308 35.08 22.11 9.02
CA GLU A 308 34.55 23.35 9.59
C GLU A 308 35.05 23.62 11.03
N ARG A 309 35.49 22.58 11.73
CA ARG A 309 36.12 22.66 13.05
C ARG A 309 37.64 22.95 12.98
N GLY A 310 38.16 23.20 11.79
CA GLY A 310 39.56 23.54 11.59
C GLY A 310 40.51 22.34 11.40
N ASN A 311 39.99 21.12 11.36
CA ASN A 311 40.78 19.92 11.11
C ASN A 311 41.13 19.81 9.64
N ARG A 312 42.35 19.30 9.34
CA ARG A 312 42.74 18.93 7.98
C ARG A 312 42.18 17.55 7.65
N VAL A 313 41.17 17.51 6.77
CA VAL A 313 40.40 16.29 6.46
C VAL A 313 40.67 15.86 5.02
N LEU A 314 41.01 14.59 4.83
CA LEU A 314 41.05 13.93 3.52
C LEU A 314 39.82 13.06 3.35
N LEU A 315 39.07 13.26 2.26
CA LEU A 315 37.94 12.39 1.85
C LEU A 315 38.37 11.60 0.62
N MET A 316 38.29 10.28 0.71
CA MET A 316 38.72 9.34 -0.34
C MET A 316 37.54 8.56 -0.87
N ASP A 317 37.45 8.39 -2.21
CA ASP A 317 36.40 7.61 -2.88
C ASP A 317 36.92 6.20 -3.22
N PHE A 318 36.58 5.22 -2.40
CA PHE A 318 36.87 3.80 -2.63
C PHE A 318 35.72 3.05 -3.30
N ASP A 319 34.65 3.76 -3.72
CA ASP A 319 33.64 3.19 -4.61
C ASP A 319 34.11 3.26 -6.08
N PHE A 320 35.06 2.42 -6.39
CA PHE A 320 35.69 2.38 -7.72
C PHE A 320 34.70 1.93 -8.80
N ARG A 321 33.63 1.22 -8.47
CA ARG A 321 32.61 0.74 -9.41
C ARG A 321 31.66 1.84 -9.83
N LYS A 322 31.18 2.65 -8.85
CA LYS A 322 30.18 3.69 -9.07
C LYS A 322 30.56 4.98 -8.34
N PRO A 323 31.69 5.63 -8.73
CA PRO A 323 32.14 6.84 -8.03
C PRO A 323 31.03 7.92 -8.03
N ALA A 324 30.80 8.50 -6.86
CA ALA A 324 29.71 9.43 -6.67
C ALA A 324 30.15 10.78 -6.08
N LEU A 325 31.28 10.84 -5.40
CA LEU A 325 31.72 12.03 -4.67
C LEU A 325 31.94 13.25 -5.58
N TYR A 326 32.42 13.07 -6.81
CA TYR A 326 32.58 14.18 -7.75
C TYR A 326 31.24 14.88 -8.09
N LYS A 327 30.14 14.11 -8.12
CA LYS A 327 28.79 14.66 -8.34
C LYS A 327 28.28 15.38 -7.10
N ILE A 328 28.59 14.85 -5.91
CA ILE A 328 28.18 15.42 -4.61
C ILE A 328 28.81 16.78 -4.38
N PHE A 329 30.12 16.86 -4.64
CA PHE A 329 30.89 18.10 -4.47
C PHE A 329 30.82 19.05 -5.68
N GLU A 330 30.25 18.60 -6.80
CA GLU A 330 30.16 19.34 -8.06
C GLU A 330 31.55 19.86 -8.52
N VAL A 331 32.58 18.98 -8.46
CA VAL A 331 33.95 19.31 -8.85
C VAL A 331 34.35 18.56 -10.11
N GLU A 332 35.21 19.18 -10.90
CA GLU A 332 35.94 18.51 -11.97
C GLU A 332 37.14 17.76 -11.37
N VAL A 333 37.42 16.58 -11.88
CA VAL A 333 38.49 15.70 -11.41
C VAL A 333 39.46 15.47 -12.56
N PRO A 334 40.53 16.25 -12.63
CA PRO A 334 41.64 15.98 -13.58
C PRO A 334 42.32 14.64 -13.29
N ARG A 335 42.87 13.99 -14.31
CA ARG A 335 43.51 12.66 -14.17
C ARG A 335 44.61 12.64 -13.11
N GLU A 336 45.42 13.68 -13.01
CA GLU A 336 46.47 13.83 -12.01
C GLU A 336 45.97 13.96 -10.57
N THR A 337 44.67 14.02 -10.39
CA THR A 337 44.01 14.06 -9.06
C THR A 337 43.11 12.86 -8.82
N GLU A 338 42.97 11.94 -9.78
CA GLU A 338 42.17 10.72 -9.61
C GLU A 338 42.85 9.71 -8.68
N LEU A 339 42.12 9.27 -7.68
CA LEU A 339 42.59 8.30 -6.70
C LEU A 339 42.94 6.97 -7.36
N GLY A 340 42.20 6.50 -8.36
CA GLY A 340 42.46 5.27 -9.08
C GLY A 340 43.79 5.28 -9.81
N GLU A 341 44.19 6.41 -10.44
CA GLU A 341 45.47 6.55 -11.09
C GLU A 341 46.66 6.45 -10.08
N LEU A 342 46.46 7.00 -8.87
CA LEU A 342 47.43 6.87 -7.79
C LEU A 342 47.54 5.44 -7.27
N LEU A 343 46.41 4.78 -7.03
CA LEU A 343 46.40 3.46 -6.39
C LEU A 343 46.83 2.35 -7.35
N SER A 344 46.51 2.48 -8.64
CA SER A 344 47.01 1.56 -9.70
C SER A 344 48.50 1.63 -9.92
N GLY A 345 49.15 2.71 -9.46
CA GLY A 345 50.58 2.95 -9.73
C GLY A 345 50.85 3.66 -11.06
N ALA A 346 49.80 4.04 -11.81
CA ALA A 346 49.93 4.82 -13.04
C ALA A 346 50.44 6.25 -12.76
N LEU A 347 50.14 6.76 -11.55
CA LEU A 347 50.63 8.05 -11.08
C LEU A 347 51.52 7.90 -9.84
N ASP A 348 52.68 8.55 -9.87
CA ASP A 348 53.56 8.59 -8.71
C ASP A 348 53.02 9.51 -7.61
N ILE A 349 53.25 9.15 -6.33
CA ILE A 349 52.74 9.87 -5.18
C ILE A 349 53.24 11.32 -5.11
N HIS A 350 54.44 11.60 -5.62
CA HIS A 350 54.98 12.96 -5.66
C HIS A 350 54.33 13.84 -6.72
N SER A 351 53.70 13.22 -7.71
CA SER A 351 52.97 13.91 -8.77
C SER A 351 51.47 14.07 -8.45
N PHE A 352 50.96 13.28 -7.50
CA PHE A 352 49.57 13.31 -7.12
C PHE A 352 49.20 14.60 -6.38
N ARG A 353 48.03 15.18 -6.75
CA ARG A 353 47.52 16.42 -6.15
C ARG A 353 46.17 16.21 -5.56
N PHE A 354 46.03 16.54 -4.27
CA PHE A 354 44.71 16.58 -3.61
C PHE A 354 43.92 17.78 -4.07
N LEU A 355 42.61 17.57 -4.38
CA LEU A 355 41.70 18.65 -4.70
C LEU A 355 41.24 19.34 -3.42
N GLN A 356 41.57 20.61 -3.23
CA GLN A 356 41.09 21.39 -2.09
C GLN A 356 39.66 21.91 -2.35
N TYR A 357 38.70 21.57 -1.49
CA TYR A 357 37.31 21.99 -1.67
C TYR A 357 37.08 23.45 -1.18
N LYS A 358 36.75 24.35 -2.10
CA LYS A 358 36.34 25.77 -1.83
C LYS A 358 37.21 26.49 -0.80
N LYS A 359 38.54 26.36 -0.88
CA LYS A 359 39.50 26.95 0.07
C LYS A 359 39.23 26.56 1.55
N SER A 360 38.60 25.42 1.81
CA SER A 360 38.41 24.85 3.15
C SER A 360 39.58 23.93 3.53
N SER A 361 39.57 23.43 4.76
CA SER A 361 40.49 22.39 5.23
C SER A 361 40.08 20.98 4.75
N LEU A 362 39.15 20.84 3.83
CA LEU A 362 38.75 19.58 3.22
C LEU A 362 39.50 19.37 1.91
N PHE A 363 40.16 18.22 1.82
CA PHE A 363 40.85 17.76 0.65
C PHE A 363 40.18 16.50 0.12
N LEU A 364 40.13 16.35 -1.19
CA LEU A 364 39.44 15.29 -1.89
C LEU A 364 40.47 14.47 -2.71
N ALA A 365 40.44 13.16 -2.56
CA ALA A 365 41.06 12.18 -3.42
C ALA A 365 39.97 11.27 -3.98
N ILE A 366 39.39 11.66 -5.10
CA ILE A 366 38.14 11.08 -5.61
C ILE A 366 38.29 10.64 -7.05
N ASN A 367 37.34 9.82 -7.52
CA ASN A 367 37.32 9.28 -8.86
C ASN A 367 36.18 9.89 -9.69
N ARG A 368 36.41 10.05 -10.98
CA ARG A 368 35.40 10.36 -11.98
C ARG A 368 35.05 9.12 -12.82
N HIS A 369 36.07 8.31 -13.11
CA HIS A 369 35.94 7.10 -13.89
C HIS A 369 35.82 5.87 -12.98
N ALA A 370 35.17 4.81 -13.50
CA ALA A 370 35.13 3.52 -12.83
C ALA A 370 36.42 2.75 -13.11
N TYR A 371 36.88 2.00 -12.11
CA TYR A 371 38.05 1.12 -12.18
C TYR A 371 37.61 -0.29 -11.78
N PHE A 372 37.93 -1.30 -12.56
CA PHE A 372 37.50 -2.68 -12.32
C PHE A 372 38.60 -3.56 -11.71
N ASP A 373 39.88 -3.20 -11.87
CA ASP A 373 41.02 -3.97 -11.37
C ASP A 373 41.44 -3.57 -9.95
N TYR A 374 40.57 -2.85 -9.22
CA TYR A 374 40.88 -2.32 -7.90
C TYR A 374 41.10 -3.40 -6.82
N ALA A 375 40.58 -4.61 -7.01
CA ALA A 375 40.75 -5.71 -6.07
C ALA A 375 42.20 -6.10 -5.90
N ASP A 376 42.94 -6.11 -7.00
CA ASP A 376 44.40 -6.42 -7.00
C ASP A 376 45.20 -5.34 -6.26
N TRP A 377 44.78 -4.05 -6.39
CA TRP A 377 45.45 -2.95 -5.69
C TRP A 377 45.21 -3.03 -4.18
N MET A 378 43.98 -3.39 -3.78
CA MET A 378 43.60 -3.49 -2.36
C MET A 378 44.31 -4.65 -1.65
N ALA A 379 44.55 -5.76 -2.34
CA ALA A 379 45.29 -6.90 -1.80
C ALA A 379 46.80 -6.59 -1.62
N GLY A 380 47.33 -5.59 -2.33
CA GLY A 380 48.74 -5.24 -2.30
C GLY A 380 49.11 -4.33 -1.12
N PRO A 381 50.40 -4.33 -0.70
CA PRO A 381 50.91 -3.49 0.39
C PRO A 381 50.94 -1.99 0.03
N GLY A 382 50.83 -1.65 -1.26
CA GLY A 382 50.98 -0.29 -1.77
C GLY A 382 49.88 0.68 -1.30
N VAL A 383 48.66 0.21 -1.12
CA VAL A 383 47.55 1.05 -0.64
C VAL A 383 47.79 1.41 0.82
N ARG A 384 48.19 0.44 1.66
CA ARG A 384 48.47 0.66 3.07
C ARG A 384 49.62 1.65 3.27
N ALA A 385 50.73 1.50 2.53
CA ALA A 385 51.84 2.42 2.59
C ALA A 385 51.42 3.87 2.24
N LYS A 386 50.56 4.05 1.23
CA LYS A 386 50.03 5.37 0.86
C LYS A 386 49.14 5.95 1.96
N LEU A 387 48.25 5.12 2.57
CA LEU A 387 47.41 5.54 3.69
C LEU A 387 48.20 5.95 4.92
N ASP A 388 49.32 5.22 5.25
CA ASP A 388 50.21 5.56 6.36
C ASP A 388 50.93 6.90 6.11
N LEU A 389 51.31 7.19 4.86
CA LEU A 389 51.81 8.51 4.48
C LEU A 389 50.79 9.61 4.69
N PHE A 390 49.54 9.40 4.24
CA PHE A 390 48.45 10.36 4.37
C PHE A 390 48.07 10.57 5.84
N ARG A 391 48.15 9.52 6.69
CA ARG A 391 47.94 9.61 8.14
C ARG A 391 48.88 10.64 8.81
N GLY A 392 50.06 10.85 8.27
CA GLY A 392 51.01 11.89 8.71
C GLY A 392 50.60 13.30 8.27
N MET A 393 49.88 13.43 7.17
CA MET A 393 49.55 14.71 6.53
C MET A 393 48.18 15.29 6.98
N PHE A 394 47.24 14.43 7.37
CA PHE A 394 45.86 14.79 7.69
C PHE A 394 45.52 14.43 9.13
N ASP A 395 44.55 15.20 9.69
CA ASP A 395 44.00 14.94 11.01
C ASP A 395 42.97 13.83 10.98
N TYR A 396 42.20 13.75 9.90
CA TYR A 396 41.22 12.71 9.62
C TYR A 396 41.27 12.28 8.15
N ILE A 397 41.09 10.99 7.95
CA ILE A 397 40.90 10.37 6.63
C ILE A 397 39.54 9.68 6.67
N LEU A 398 38.61 10.10 5.83
CA LEU A 398 37.32 9.46 5.63
C LEU A 398 37.35 8.71 4.29
N ILE A 399 36.94 7.46 4.32
CA ILE A 399 36.89 6.58 3.15
C ILE A 399 35.44 6.23 2.85
N ASP A 400 34.92 6.63 1.70
CA ASP A 400 33.62 6.22 1.20
C ASP A 400 33.79 4.94 0.39
N THR A 401 33.08 3.85 0.76
CA THR A 401 33.21 2.54 0.09
C THR A 401 31.87 2.12 -0.51
N PRO A 402 31.81 1.13 -1.42
CA PRO A 402 30.55 0.57 -1.88
C PRO A 402 29.78 -0.11 -0.73
N PRO A 403 28.47 -0.44 -0.94
CA PRO A 403 27.69 -1.21 0.03
C PRO A 403 28.18 -2.64 0.13
N VAL A 404 28.12 -3.25 1.33
CA VAL A 404 28.62 -4.61 1.59
C VAL A 404 27.95 -5.65 0.68
N TYR A 405 26.64 -5.59 0.53
CA TYR A 405 25.91 -6.55 -0.34
C TYR A 405 26.19 -6.37 -1.84
N ALA A 406 26.54 -5.16 -2.28
CA ALA A 406 26.87 -4.91 -3.69
C ALA A 406 28.32 -5.26 -4.03
N ALA A 407 29.20 -5.22 -3.04
CA ALA A 407 30.65 -5.45 -3.20
C ALA A 407 31.24 -6.12 -1.95
N PRO A 408 31.21 -7.46 -1.87
CA PRO A 408 31.81 -8.19 -0.73
C PRO A 408 33.27 -7.84 -0.46
N ASP A 409 33.98 -7.36 -1.48
CA ASP A 409 35.39 -6.90 -1.37
C ASP A 409 35.59 -5.78 -0.33
N VAL A 410 34.53 -5.05 0.01
CA VAL A 410 34.56 -4.00 1.05
C VAL A 410 35.02 -4.54 2.40
N VAL A 411 34.67 -5.79 2.70
CA VAL A 411 35.07 -6.44 3.95
C VAL A 411 36.58 -6.57 4.02
N SER A 412 37.27 -6.89 2.90
CA SER A 412 38.71 -6.96 2.80
C SER A 412 39.40 -5.58 2.96
N MET A 413 38.67 -4.48 2.77
CA MET A 413 39.18 -3.11 2.97
C MET A 413 39.13 -2.69 4.44
N THR A 414 38.38 -3.36 5.31
CA THR A 414 38.22 -2.97 6.70
C THR A 414 39.50 -2.91 7.52
N PRO A 415 40.53 -3.74 7.29
CA PRO A 415 41.83 -3.60 7.96
C PRO A 415 42.62 -2.33 7.61
N LEU A 416 42.21 -1.60 6.56
CA LEU A 416 42.83 -0.32 6.19
C LEU A 416 42.35 0.83 7.08
N ALA A 417 41.25 0.67 7.78
CA ALA A 417 40.62 1.71 8.61
C ALA A 417 40.74 1.41 10.11
N ASP A 418 40.91 2.46 10.90
CA ASP A 418 40.88 2.36 12.36
C ASP A 418 39.47 2.10 12.89
N VAL A 419 38.44 2.70 12.23
CA VAL A 419 37.02 2.58 12.55
C VAL A 419 36.23 2.35 11.28
N THR A 420 35.32 1.36 11.29
CA THR A 420 34.35 1.13 10.23
C THR A 420 32.98 1.55 10.72
N MET A 421 32.34 2.45 10.01
CA MET A 421 30.99 2.95 10.29
C MET A 421 30.02 2.37 9.25
N LEU A 422 28.99 1.67 9.73
CA LEU A 422 27.91 1.16 8.89
C LEU A 422 26.77 2.18 8.87
N VAL A 423 26.44 2.70 7.71
CA VAL A 423 25.31 3.60 7.50
C VAL A 423 24.08 2.75 7.18
N VAL A 424 23.04 2.89 8.00
CA VAL A 424 21.80 2.13 7.88
C VAL A 424 20.65 3.11 7.67
N ARG A 425 19.81 2.84 6.67
CA ARG A 425 18.61 3.62 6.42
C ARG A 425 17.43 3.01 7.15
N THR A 426 16.79 3.81 8.02
CA THR A 426 15.55 3.42 8.71
C THR A 426 14.44 3.08 7.71
N ASP A 427 13.55 2.14 8.10
CA ASP A 427 12.43 1.62 7.30
C ASP A 427 12.83 0.83 6.03
N VAL A 428 14.11 0.59 5.78
CA VAL A 428 14.61 -0.13 4.59
C VAL A 428 15.36 -1.39 4.98
N ALA A 429 16.38 -1.27 5.85
CA ALA A 429 17.22 -2.39 6.25
C ALA A 429 16.52 -3.24 7.33
N GLU A 430 16.52 -4.56 7.14
CA GLU A 430 16.09 -5.53 8.15
C GLU A 430 17.19 -5.73 9.19
N ALA A 431 16.81 -6.14 10.41
CA ALA A 431 17.80 -6.34 11.49
C ALA A 431 18.83 -7.43 11.16
N ALA A 432 18.42 -8.49 10.46
CA ALA A 432 19.31 -9.54 9.99
C ALA A 432 20.33 -9.02 8.99
N ASP A 433 19.87 -8.23 7.99
CA ASP A 433 20.73 -7.63 6.97
C ASP A 433 21.80 -6.70 7.54
N ILE A 434 21.54 -6.13 8.74
CA ILE A 434 22.52 -5.29 9.44
C ILE A 434 23.53 -6.14 10.22
N LYS A 435 23.08 -7.21 10.87
CA LYS A 435 23.94 -8.06 11.70
C LYS A 435 24.97 -8.83 10.89
N ASP A 436 24.57 -9.39 9.76
CA ASP A 436 25.46 -10.21 8.93
C ASP A 436 26.69 -9.46 8.45
N PRO A 437 26.61 -8.24 7.84
CA PRO A 437 27.78 -7.43 7.50
C PRO A 437 28.65 -7.05 8.71
N ILE A 438 28.03 -6.79 9.87
CA ILE A 438 28.80 -6.47 11.08
C ILE A 438 29.63 -7.64 11.54
N LEU A 439 29.05 -8.86 11.56
CA LEU A 439 29.78 -10.09 11.91
C LEU A 439 30.90 -10.37 10.91
N GLU A 440 30.64 -10.19 9.63
CA GLU A 440 31.64 -10.37 8.57
C GLU A 440 32.79 -9.36 8.70
N ILE A 441 32.48 -8.07 8.91
CA ILE A 441 33.47 -7.03 9.15
C ILE A 441 34.34 -7.35 10.38
N ARG A 442 33.73 -7.84 11.47
CA ARG A 442 34.47 -8.23 12.69
C ARG A 442 35.39 -9.40 12.47
N SER A 443 34.95 -10.42 11.72
CA SER A 443 35.80 -11.59 11.45
C SER A 443 37.09 -11.24 10.68
N HIS A 444 37.05 -10.21 9.84
CA HIS A 444 38.22 -9.76 9.05
C HIS A 444 39.11 -8.74 9.77
N LYS A 445 38.59 -8.02 10.78
CA LYS A 445 39.42 -7.08 11.56
C LYS A 445 40.36 -7.76 12.55
N GLY A 446 40.18 -9.05 12.86
CA GLY A 446 40.95 -9.80 13.86
C GLY A 446 41.12 -8.98 15.15
N HIS A 447 40.29 -9.26 16.15
CA HIS A 447 40.24 -8.69 17.52
C HIS A 447 40.82 -7.32 17.80
#